data_b9162c8fe15e16b19e91f81ec77c0fe1
#
_entry.id   b9162c8fe15e16b19e91f81ec77c0fe1
#
_cell.length_a   1.000
_cell.length_b   1.000
_cell.length_c   1.000
_cell.angle_alpha   90.00
_cell.angle_beta   90.00
_cell.angle_gamma   90.00
#
_symmetry.space_group_name_H-M   'P 1'
#
loop_
_entity.id
_entity.type
_entity.pdbx_description
1 polymer ?
#
loop_
_entity_poly.entity_id
_entity_poly.type
_entity_poly.pdbx_seq_one_letter_code
_entity_poly.pdbx_strand_id
1 'polypeptide(L)'
;LTAAQRRIARAHYLGELYNYRLVNSDVVLDELWHLCMHGGSNDTRDDYTRVRLVCTLLDTCGACFDRGLMRRRMDEFLVAFHAYILSKAPPPADVAYMLRQSVAALRPRLRWNDDDMDQRALVQQQFEAVLPHFQQRDLASLVTGAAVASDNLLDDDDEDSDADSAVTPSGPRRLGGAR
;
A
#
# COMPACT_ATOMS: atom_id res chain seq x y z
N LEU A 1 -4.48 -6.49 -17.09
CA LEU A 1 -4.14 -5.65 -15.93
C LEU A 1 -2.67 -5.88 -15.58
N THR A 2 -1.88 -4.81 -15.43
CA THR A 2 -0.50 -4.90 -14.94
C THR A 2 -0.47 -5.32 -13.45
N ALA A 3 0.67 -5.84 -12.96
CA ALA A 3 0.83 -6.18 -11.53
C ALA A 3 0.50 -4.99 -10.62
N ALA A 4 0.98 -3.78 -10.96
CA ALA A 4 0.67 -2.56 -10.22
C ALA A 4 -0.84 -2.24 -10.19
N GLN A 5 -1.54 -2.41 -11.31
CA GLN A 5 -3.00 -2.20 -11.35
C GLN A 5 -3.76 -3.24 -10.51
N ARG A 6 -3.31 -4.49 -10.50
CA ARG A 6 -3.89 -5.54 -9.65
C ARG A 6 -3.72 -5.20 -8.16
N ARG A 7 -2.54 -4.73 -7.75
CA ARG A 7 -2.27 -4.30 -6.36
C ARG A 7 -3.17 -3.13 -5.94
N ILE A 8 -3.30 -2.10 -6.78
CA ILE A 8 -4.22 -0.98 -6.53
C ILE A 8 -5.67 -1.45 -6.43
N ALA A 9 -6.11 -2.34 -7.32
CA ALA A 9 -7.46 -2.90 -7.26
C ALA A 9 -7.71 -3.71 -5.99
N ARG A 10 -6.72 -4.47 -5.49
CA ARG A 10 -6.79 -5.20 -4.21
C ARG A 10 -6.91 -4.24 -3.03
N ALA A 11 -6.10 -3.17 -3.00
CA ALA A 11 -6.18 -2.15 -1.95
C ALA A 11 -7.56 -1.49 -1.93
N HIS A 12 -8.07 -1.07 -3.09
CA HIS A 12 -9.42 -0.53 -3.21
C HIS A 12 -10.48 -1.54 -2.72
N TYR A 13 -10.36 -2.81 -3.15
CA TYR A 13 -11.29 -3.87 -2.74
C TYR A 13 -11.29 -4.10 -1.23
N LEU A 14 -10.12 -4.10 -0.58
CA LEU A 14 -10.02 -4.18 0.88
C LEU A 14 -10.75 -3.01 1.56
N GLY A 15 -10.57 -1.78 1.07
CA GLY A 15 -11.29 -0.61 1.57
C GLY A 15 -12.81 -0.74 1.43
N GLU A 16 -13.29 -1.29 0.31
CA GLU A 16 -14.71 -1.56 0.10
C GLU A 16 -15.24 -2.64 1.03
N LEU A 17 -14.49 -3.74 1.23
CA LEU A 17 -14.86 -4.77 2.21
C LEU A 17 -15.06 -4.18 3.60
N TYR A 18 -14.22 -3.22 3.98
CA TYR A 18 -14.38 -2.52 5.26
C TYR A 18 -15.64 -1.62 5.27
N ASN A 19 -15.90 -0.87 4.21
CA ASN A 19 -17.10 -0.03 4.08
C ASN A 19 -18.40 -0.86 4.20
N TYR A 20 -18.39 -2.08 3.66
CA TYR A 20 -19.50 -3.04 3.79
C TYR A 20 -19.46 -3.86 5.10
N ARG A 21 -18.54 -3.56 6.02
CA ARG A 21 -18.38 -4.24 7.32
C ARG A 21 -18.09 -5.74 7.22
N LEU A 22 -17.45 -6.18 6.15
CA LEU A 22 -17.03 -7.56 5.94
C LEU A 22 -15.67 -7.84 6.60
N VAL A 23 -14.87 -6.81 6.85
CA VAL A 23 -13.60 -6.87 7.57
C VAL A 23 -13.58 -5.85 8.70
N ASN A 24 -12.75 -6.11 9.73
CA ASN A 24 -12.61 -5.25 10.89
C ASN A 24 -11.63 -4.09 10.60
N SER A 25 -11.73 -3.03 11.41
CA SER A 25 -10.82 -1.87 11.37
C SER A 25 -9.35 -2.26 11.59
N ASP A 26 -9.10 -3.31 12.38
CA ASP A 26 -7.74 -3.76 12.65
C ASP A 26 -7.06 -4.27 11.37
N VAL A 27 -7.77 -5.04 10.54
CA VAL A 27 -7.25 -5.56 9.27
C VAL A 27 -6.78 -4.42 8.36
N VAL A 28 -7.59 -3.36 8.22
CA VAL A 28 -7.22 -2.21 7.38
C VAL A 28 -6.05 -1.43 7.97
N LEU A 29 -6.05 -1.20 9.30
CA LEU A 29 -4.95 -0.49 9.96
C LEU A 29 -3.65 -1.29 9.92
N ASP A 30 -3.71 -2.61 10.12
CA ASP A 30 -2.54 -3.47 10.06
C ASP A 30 -1.95 -3.50 8.65
N GLU A 31 -2.80 -3.55 7.61
CA GLU A 31 -2.35 -3.44 6.22
C GLU A 31 -1.69 -2.08 5.93
N LEU A 32 -2.29 -0.96 6.39
CA LEU A 32 -1.70 0.36 6.25
C LEU A 32 -0.31 0.44 6.90
N TRP A 33 -0.16 -0.12 8.10
CA TRP A 33 1.13 -0.19 8.79
C TRP A 33 2.12 -1.09 8.07
N HIS A 34 1.65 -2.24 7.58
CA HIS A 34 2.48 -3.19 6.83
C HIS A 34 3.06 -2.54 5.57
N LEU A 35 2.23 -1.81 4.83
CA LEU A 35 2.67 -1.07 3.64
C LEU A 35 3.78 -0.04 3.95
N CYS A 36 3.79 0.55 5.13
CA CYS A 36 4.80 1.56 5.51
C CYS A 36 6.06 0.94 6.13
N MET A 37 5.90 -0.10 6.97
CA MET A 37 6.97 -0.58 7.84
C MET A 37 7.73 -1.79 7.28
N HIS A 38 7.07 -2.61 6.46
CA HIS A 38 7.69 -3.82 5.90
C HIS A 38 8.16 -3.59 4.46
N GLY A 39 8.96 -2.52 4.25
CA GLY A 39 9.70 -2.30 3.00
C GLY A 39 10.75 -3.38 2.84
N GLY A 40 10.52 -4.36 1.93
CA GLY A 40 11.53 -5.32 1.56
C GLY A 40 12.72 -4.67 0.83
N SER A 41 13.73 -5.46 0.45
CA SER A 41 14.90 -5.02 -0.31
C SER A 41 14.55 -4.32 -1.64
N ASN A 42 13.35 -4.53 -2.14
CA ASN A 42 12.84 -3.94 -3.38
C ASN A 42 12.19 -2.56 -3.21
N ASP A 43 12.04 -2.06 -1.97
CA ASP A 43 11.45 -0.75 -1.72
C ASP A 43 12.48 0.37 -1.91
N THR A 44 12.77 0.71 -3.16
CA THR A 44 13.73 1.75 -3.50
C THR A 44 13.20 3.15 -3.16
N ARG A 45 14.11 4.13 -3.05
CA ARG A 45 13.75 5.52 -2.73
C ARG A 45 12.84 6.16 -3.79
N ASP A 46 12.90 5.68 -5.03
CA ASP A 46 12.12 6.20 -6.17
C ASP A 46 10.84 5.39 -6.43
N ASP A 47 10.59 4.32 -5.66
CA ASP A 47 9.37 3.53 -5.78
C ASP A 47 8.25 4.12 -4.89
N TYR A 48 7.17 4.55 -5.53
CA TYR A 48 5.98 5.11 -4.89
C TYR A 48 4.78 4.17 -4.91
N THR A 49 4.98 2.90 -5.26
CA THR A 49 3.89 1.90 -5.33
C THR A 49 3.16 1.81 -3.99
N ARG A 50 3.90 1.71 -2.89
CA ARG A 50 3.32 1.64 -1.53
C ARG A 50 2.57 2.91 -1.15
N VAL A 51 3.12 4.09 -1.49
CA VAL A 51 2.44 5.38 -1.29
C VAL A 51 1.09 5.40 -2.02
N ARG A 52 1.05 4.91 -3.26
CA ARG A 52 -0.19 4.83 -4.05
C ARG A 52 -1.20 3.88 -3.42
N LEU A 53 -0.76 2.74 -2.89
CA LEU A 53 -1.63 1.77 -2.20
C LEU A 53 -2.22 2.36 -0.92
N VAL A 54 -1.40 3.02 -0.10
CA VAL A 54 -1.85 3.72 1.10
C VAL A 54 -2.87 4.80 0.76
N CYS A 55 -2.58 5.67 -0.22
CA CYS A 55 -3.52 6.70 -0.65
C CYS A 55 -4.84 6.08 -1.14
N THR A 56 -4.78 4.99 -1.90
CA THR A 56 -5.99 4.28 -2.38
C THR A 56 -6.86 3.79 -1.21
N LEU A 57 -6.25 3.18 -0.18
CA LEU A 57 -6.96 2.74 1.03
C LEU A 57 -7.55 3.94 1.80
N LEU A 58 -6.77 5.01 1.99
CA LEU A 58 -7.22 6.21 2.69
C LEU A 58 -8.38 6.90 1.97
N ASP A 59 -8.32 6.99 0.64
CA ASP A 59 -9.39 7.58 -0.18
C ASP A 59 -10.67 6.73 -0.14
N THR A 60 -10.53 5.40 -0.06
CA THR A 60 -11.67 4.49 -0.08
C THR A 60 -12.38 4.42 1.28
N CYS A 61 -11.64 4.27 2.38
CA CYS A 61 -12.25 4.02 3.69
C CYS A 61 -11.69 4.89 4.84
N GLY A 62 -10.72 5.74 4.60
CA GLY A 62 -10.07 6.55 5.63
C GLY A 62 -11.02 7.42 6.45
N ALA A 63 -12.06 7.97 5.83
CA ALA A 63 -13.08 8.79 6.50
C ALA A 63 -13.81 8.03 7.64
N CYS A 64 -13.87 6.71 7.57
CA CYS A 64 -14.49 5.88 8.62
C CYS A 64 -13.67 5.87 9.93
N PHE A 65 -12.39 6.23 9.88
CA PHE A 65 -11.49 6.26 11.03
C PHE A 65 -11.42 7.63 11.74
N ASP A 66 -12.42 8.48 11.57
CA ASP A 66 -12.41 9.85 12.12
C ASP A 66 -13.01 9.99 13.52
N ARG A 67 -13.29 8.88 14.22
CA ARG A 67 -13.95 8.90 15.54
C ARG A 67 -13.26 8.06 16.60
N GLY A 68 -13.28 8.55 17.83
CA GLY A 68 -12.87 7.80 19.03
C GLY A 68 -11.43 7.29 18.96
N LEU A 69 -11.24 6.05 19.37
CA LEU A 69 -9.94 5.37 19.38
C LEU A 69 -9.36 5.20 17.98
N MET A 70 -10.21 4.96 16.98
CA MET A 70 -9.78 4.78 15.59
C MET A 70 -9.13 6.04 15.03
N ARG A 71 -9.66 7.22 15.38
CA ARG A 71 -9.05 8.49 15.00
C ARG A 71 -7.61 8.62 15.51
N ARG A 72 -7.39 8.27 16.80
CA ARG A 72 -6.05 8.32 17.38
C ARG A 72 -5.09 7.35 16.68
N ARG A 73 -5.53 6.12 16.44
CA ARG A 73 -4.73 5.11 15.72
C ARG A 73 -4.39 5.55 14.29
N MET A 74 -5.33 6.21 13.61
CA MET A 74 -5.09 6.80 12.30
C MET A 74 -4.11 7.98 12.37
N ASP A 75 -4.18 8.83 13.40
CA ASP A 75 -3.24 9.93 13.59
C ASP A 75 -1.81 9.39 13.84
N GLU A 76 -1.67 8.34 14.64
CA GLU A 76 -0.40 7.63 14.86
C GLU A 76 0.15 7.05 13.54
N PHE A 77 -0.72 6.42 12.74
CA PHE A 77 -0.35 5.93 11.41
C PHE A 77 0.10 7.06 10.48
N LEU A 78 -0.60 8.19 10.44
CA LEU A 78 -0.24 9.32 9.57
C LEU A 78 1.15 9.91 9.92
N VAL A 79 1.56 9.86 11.18
CA VAL A 79 2.93 10.23 11.59
C VAL A 79 3.95 9.26 10.97
N ALA A 80 3.71 7.96 11.07
CA ALA A 80 4.58 6.93 10.49
C ALA A 80 4.62 7.04 8.95
N PHE A 81 3.48 7.27 8.33
CA PHE A 81 3.39 7.46 6.89
C PHE A 81 4.15 8.69 6.42
N HIS A 82 4.08 9.79 7.17
CA HIS A 82 4.89 10.98 6.88
C HIS A 82 6.39 10.70 7.00
N ALA A 83 6.82 10.02 8.07
CA ALA A 83 8.22 9.61 8.21
C ALA A 83 8.69 8.70 7.05
N TYR A 84 7.83 7.77 6.62
CA TYR A 84 8.09 6.92 5.47
C TYR A 84 8.28 7.74 4.18
N ILE A 85 7.42 8.73 3.92
CA ILE A 85 7.54 9.60 2.74
C ILE A 85 8.84 10.41 2.78
N LEU A 86 9.23 10.93 3.95
CA LEU A 86 10.48 11.67 4.12
C LEU A 86 11.73 10.81 3.88
N SER A 87 11.62 9.48 3.95
CA SER A 87 12.69 8.55 3.60
C SER A 87 12.85 8.34 2.09
N LYS A 88 11.83 8.70 1.30
CA LYS A 88 11.82 8.59 -0.15
C LYS A 88 12.49 9.80 -0.83
N ALA A 89 12.73 9.68 -2.13
CA ALA A 89 13.10 10.82 -2.97
C ALA A 89 11.92 11.82 -3.08
N PRO A 90 12.12 13.05 -3.55
CA PRO A 90 11.01 13.98 -3.78
C PRO A 90 9.98 13.36 -4.75
N PRO A 91 8.68 13.30 -4.37
CA PRO A 91 7.67 12.62 -5.17
C PRO A 91 7.40 13.35 -6.49
N PRO A 92 7.13 12.60 -7.58
CA PRO A 92 6.66 13.19 -8.83
C PRO A 92 5.30 13.88 -8.62
N ALA A 93 4.97 14.84 -9.50
CA ALA A 93 3.84 15.75 -9.30
C ALA A 93 2.49 15.04 -9.12
N ASP A 94 2.28 13.92 -9.79
CA ASP A 94 1.05 13.12 -9.68
C ASP A 94 0.94 12.44 -8.30
N VAL A 95 2.03 11.89 -7.78
CA VAL A 95 2.07 11.30 -6.43
C VAL A 95 1.91 12.38 -5.36
N ALA A 96 2.61 13.51 -5.51
CA ALA A 96 2.49 14.64 -4.59
C ALA A 96 1.06 15.21 -4.55
N TYR A 97 0.38 15.25 -5.70
CA TYR A 97 -1.02 15.69 -5.76
C TYR A 97 -1.95 14.71 -5.03
N MET A 98 -1.84 13.40 -5.36
CA MET A 98 -2.64 12.35 -4.73
C MET A 98 -2.46 12.34 -3.21
N LEU A 99 -1.21 12.39 -2.75
CA LEU A 99 -0.86 12.42 -1.34
C LEU A 99 -1.50 13.59 -0.60
N ARG A 100 -1.38 14.81 -1.16
CA ARG A 100 -2.00 16.01 -0.57
C ARG A 100 -3.52 15.89 -0.53
N GLN A 101 -4.13 15.33 -1.55
CA GLN A 101 -5.58 15.16 -1.61
C GLN A 101 -6.06 14.17 -0.54
N SER A 102 -5.46 12.98 -0.44
CA SER A 102 -5.82 11.95 0.53
C SER A 102 -5.64 12.44 1.97
N VAL A 103 -4.51 13.10 2.27
CA VAL A 103 -4.25 13.62 3.61
C VAL A 103 -5.18 14.80 3.96
N ALA A 104 -5.42 15.71 3.03
CA ALA A 104 -6.31 16.86 3.25
C ALA A 104 -7.77 16.42 3.47
N ALA A 105 -8.21 15.35 2.83
CA ALA A 105 -9.54 14.77 3.03
C ALA A 105 -9.71 14.25 4.48
N LEU A 106 -8.67 13.65 5.05
CA LEU A 106 -8.69 13.09 6.41
C LEU A 106 -8.40 14.14 7.47
N ARG A 107 -7.43 14.99 7.23
CA ARG A 107 -6.91 16.00 8.17
C ARG A 107 -6.68 17.34 7.47
N PRO A 108 -7.71 18.15 7.27
CA PRO A 108 -7.61 19.42 6.51
C PRO A 108 -6.61 20.42 7.10
N ARG A 109 -6.30 20.30 8.39
CA ARG A 109 -5.33 21.15 9.08
C ARG A 109 -3.90 20.63 9.03
N LEU A 110 -3.70 19.38 8.66
CA LEU A 110 -2.39 18.77 8.55
C LEU A 110 -1.74 19.22 7.23
N ARG A 111 -0.62 19.89 7.33
CA ARG A 111 0.19 20.29 6.18
C ARG A 111 1.56 19.64 6.31
N TRP A 112 1.93 18.91 5.30
CA TRP A 112 3.27 18.33 5.20
C TRP A 112 4.13 19.27 4.35
N ASN A 113 5.09 19.94 4.98
CA ASN A 113 6.10 20.77 4.32
C ASN A 113 7.41 19.99 4.32
N ASP A 114 7.79 19.47 3.16
CA ASP A 114 8.98 18.59 3.05
C ASP A 114 10.30 19.36 3.12
N ASP A 115 10.26 20.68 2.99
CA ASP A 115 11.46 21.54 2.91
C ASP A 115 11.96 22.06 4.28
N ASP A 116 11.20 21.85 5.35
CA ASP A 116 11.56 22.34 6.68
C ASP A 116 12.32 21.25 7.47
N MET A 117 13.61 21.51 7.74
CA MET A 117 14.46 20.59 8.50
C MET A 117 14.00 20.40 9.94
N ASP A 118 13.43 21.44 10.55
CA ASP A 118 12.90 21.37 11.91
C ASP A 118 11.66 20.46 11.95
N GLN A 119 10.84 20.50 10.90
CA GLN A 119 9.68 19.62 10.77
C GLN A 119 10.10 18.17 10.57
N ARG A 120 11.15 17.89 9.81
CA ARG A 120 11.69 16.52 9.65
C ARG A 120 12.16 15.94 10.98
N ALA A 121 12.89 16.70 11.77
CA ALA A 121 13.34 16.27 13.10
C ALA A 121 12.16 15.99 14.04
N LEU A 122 11.14 16.85 14.02
CA LEU A 122 9.93 16.66 14.81
C LEU A 122 9.15 15.41 14.40
N VAL A 123 8.97 15.18 13.10
CA VAL A 123 8.30 13.97 12.58
C VAL A 123 9.06 12.71 12.97
N GLN A 124 10.40 12.74 12.89
CA GLN A 124 11.22 11.60 13.30
C GLN A 124 11.07 11.31 14.79
N GLN A 125 11.08 12.31 15.65
CA GLN A 125 10.85 12.17 17.09
C GLN A 125 9.45 11.61 17.40
N GLN A 126 8.41 12.12 16.69
CA GLN A 126 7.04 11.61 16.85
C GLN A 126 6.92 10.16 16.38
N PHE A 127 7.58 9.80 15.30
CA PHE A 127 7.60 8.44 14.80
C PHE A 127 8.26 7.47 15.79
N GLU A 128 9.38 7.82 16.37
CA GLU A 128 10.05 7.02 17.40
C GLU A 128 9.16 6.81 18.63
N ALA A 129 8.32 7.78 18.97
CA ALA A 129 7.36 7.65 20.06
C ALA A 129 6.18 6.71 19.74
N VAL A 130 5.78 6.62 18.49
CA VAL A 130 4.65 5.78 18.03
C VAL A 130 5.08 4.33 17.73
N LEU A 131 6.31 4.12 17.32
CA LEU A 131 6.83 2.81 16.91
C LEU A 131 6.63 1.69 17.96
N PRO A 132 6.83 1.90 19.27
CA PRO A 132 6.59 0.87 20.27
C PRO A 132 5.14 0.39 20.32
N HIS A 133 4.17 1.28 20.11
CA HIS A 133 2.74 0.93 20.10
C HIS A 133 2.39 -0.02 18.96
N PHE A 134 3.01 0.16 17.81
CA PHE A 134 2.85 -0.74 16.67
C PHE A 134 3.48 -2.10 16.97
N GLN A 135 4.72 -2.15 17.42
CA GLN A 135 5.43 -3.40 17.73
C GLN A 135 4.70 -4.25 18.78
N GLN A 136 4.10 -3.63 19.80
CA GLN A 136 3.30 -4.33 20.80
C GLN A 136 2.03 -4.96 20.20
N ARG A 137 1.42 -4.30 19.22
CA ARG A 137 0.24 -4.82 18.52
C ARG A 137 0.58 -5.99 17.62
N ASP A 138 1.66 -5.91 16.87
CA ASP A 138 2.14 -7.02 16.05
C ASP A 138 2.39 -8.27 16.88
N LEU A 139 3.07 -8.14 18.01
CA LEU A 139 3.30 -9.24 18.94
C LEU A 139 1.99 -9.80 19.50
N ALA A 140 1.03 -8.95 19.87
CA ALA A 140 -0.26 -9.38 20.38
C ALA A 140 -1.07 -10.13 19.30
N SER A 141 -1.02 -9.68 18.06
CA SER A 141 -1.67 -10.33 16.90
C SER A 141 -1.10 -11.72 16.64
N LEU A 142 0.23 -11.88 16.73
CA LEU A 142 0.90 -13.17 16.59
C LEU A 142 0.53 -14.16 17.71
N VAL A 143 0.41 -13.67 18.95
CA VAL A 143 0.07 -14.51 20.12
C VAL A 143 -1.40 -14.96 20.09
N THR A 144 -2.31 -14.12 19.61
CA THR A 144 -3.75 -14.44 19.56
C THR A 144 -4.14 -15.36 18.41
N GLY A 145 -3.19 -15.71 17.52
CA GLY A 145 -3.44 -16.61 16.38
C GLY A 145 -4.42 -16.01 15.36
N ALA A 146 -4.69 -14.72 15.42
CA ALA A 146 -5.41 -13.95 14.42
C ALA A 146 -4.51 -13.64 13.21
N ALA A 147 -3.70 -14.62 12.82
CA ALA A 147 -3.11 -14.64 11.49
C ALA A 147 -4.24 -14.95 10.52
N VAL A 148 -5.06 -13.95 10.22
CA VAL A 148 -5.71 -13.89 8.90
C VAL A 148 -4.53 -13.95 7.94
N ALA A 149 -4.50 -15.00 7.09
CA ALA A 149 -3.51 -15.08 6.04
C ALA A 149 -3.58 -13.76 5.28
N SER A 150 -2.72 -12.82 5.66
CA SER A 150 -2.51 -11.61 4.89
C SER A 150 -1.73 -12.07 3.67
N ASP A 151 -2.48 -12.45 2.63
CA ASP A 151 -1.98 -12.49 1.28
C ASP A 151 -1.48 -11.07 1.01
N ASN A 152 -0.20 -10.87 1.23
CA ASN A 152 0.42 -9.55 1.16
C ASN A 152 0.07 -8.94 -0.19
N LEU A 153 -0.53 -7.75 -0.19
CA LEU A 153 -0.81 -7.00 -1.42
C LEU A 153 0.45 -6.79 -2.29
N LEU A 154 1.63 -7.10 -1.74
CA LEU A 154 2.94 -6.87 -2.35
C LEU A 154 3.67 -8.15 -2.79
N ASP A 155 3.29 -9.34 -2.27
CA ASP A 155 4.10 -10.57 -2.43
C ASP A 155 3.74 -11.45 -3.64
N ASP A 156 2.89 -11.00 -4.57
CA ASP A 156 2.71 -11.65 -5.85
C ASP A 156 3.80 -11.22 -6.83
N ASP A 157 4.99 -11.78 -6.69
CA ASP A 157 5.96 -11.91 -7.78
C ASP A 157 5.50 -13.02 -8.71
N ASP A 158 4.34 -12.82 -9.38
CA ASP A 158 4.01 -13.62 -10.56
C ASP A 158 5.06 -13.26 -11.63
N GLU A 159 6.09 -14.07 -11.71
CA GLU A 159 6.90 -14.21 -12.93
C GLU A 159 5.92 -14.62 -14.04
N ASP A 160 5.36 -13.64 -14.76
CA ASP A 160 4.78 -13.88 -16.08
C ASP A 160 5.92 -14.36 -17.00
N SER A 161 6.27 -15.64 -16.88
CA SER A 161 7.01 -16.32 -17.93
C SER A 161 6.02 -16.50 -19.10
N ASP A 162 5.90 -15.46 -19.92
CA ASP A 162 5.36 -15.55 -21.26
C ASP A 162 6.28 -16.46 -22.08
N ALA A 163 6.08 -17.77 -21.90
CA ALA A 163 6.55 -18.75 -22.85
C ALA A 163 5.64 -18.62 -24.08
N ASP A 164 6.03 -17.70 -24.96
CA ASP A 164 5.49 -17.57 -26.32
C ASP A 164 5.88 -18.84 -27.08
N SER A 165 5.03 -19.87 -26.95
CA SER A 165 5.10 -21.08 -27.76
C SER A 165 4.58 -20.71 -29.14
N ALA A 166 5.52 -20.31 -29.99
CA ALA A 166 5.31 -20.14 -31.42
C ALA A 166 4.80 -21.46 -32.01
N VAL A 167 3.48 -21.58 -32.14
CA VAL A 167 2.83 -22.63 -32.94
C VAL A 167 3.03 -22.28 -34.41
N THR A 168 4.01 -22.90 -35.03
CA THR A 168 4.17 -22.89 -36.49
C THR A 168 3.02 -23.68 -37.12
N PRO A 169 2.22 -23.10 -38.01
CA PRO A 169 1.21 -23.86 -38.74
C PRO A 169 1.89 -24.70 -39.80
N SER A 170 1.78 -26.03 -39.65
CA SER A 170 2.16 -27.03 -40.65
C SER A 170 1.34 -26.80 -41.93
N GLY A 171 2.00 -26.47 -43.02
CA GLY A 171 1.39 -26.32 -44.33
C GLY A 171 0.88 -27.65 -44.89
N PRO A 172 -0.17 -27.61 -45.72
CA PRO A 172 -0.77 -28.82 -46.28
C PRO A 172 0.15 -29.50 -47.31
N ARG A 173 0.40 -30.78 -47.12
CA ARG A 173 1.05 -31.66 -48.08
C ARG A 173 0.20 -31.74 -49.36
N ARG A 174 0.74 -31.32 -50.49
CA ARG A 174 0.21 -31.60 -51.83
C ARG A 174 0.48 -33.07 -52.15
N LEU A 175 -0.60 -33.86 -52.26
CA LEU A 175 -0.57 -35.16 -52.86
C LEU A 175 -0.46 -35.00 -54.38
N GLY A 176 0.65 -35.45 -54.94
CA GLY A 176 0.80 -35.62 -56.38
C GLY A 176 -0.05 -36.77 -56.87
N GLY A 177 -0.91 -36.50 -57.82
CA GLY A 177 -1.60 -37.49 -58.65
C GLY A 177 -0.94 -37.53 -60.01
N ALA A 178 -0.51 -38.70 -60.37
CA ALA A 178 -0.01 -39.02 -61.71
C ALA A 178 -1.16 -39.09 -62.73
N ARG A 179 -0.97 -38.45 -63.84
CA ARG A 179 -1.07 -38.96 -65.23
C ARG A 179 -0.83 -37.81 -66.17
#